data_dc2daaab2a746c553de8b38591d65164
#
_entry.id   dc2daaab2a746c553de8b38591d65164
#
_cell.length_a   1.000
_cell.length_b   1.000
_cell.length_c   1.000
_cell.angle_alpha   90.00
_cell.angle_beta   90.00
_cell.angle_gamma   90.00
#
_symmetry.space_group_name_H-M   'P 1'
#
loop_
_entity.id
_entity.type
_entity.pdbx_description
1 polymer ?
#
loop_
_entity_poly.entity_id
_entity_poly.type
_entity_poly.pdbx_seq_one_letter_code
_entity_poly.pdbx_strand_id
1 'polypeptide(L)'
;MRTADRTGGAEGARTHGGHTFEYNAAVEYVDDLITRRDPGQIYYIYLQRLNLGVVRRDVNALWNLAPHDISIALRWLKKEPVRVCARGYTYLQAGVEDVVYLDLEFDDGVAVHIHVSWLDPGKVRRTTVVGSRKMVVYDDASTEAKIQVFDKGIDREPVAGAPAYASLGEFDSFGKFQLTQRAGDLLIPKIDFVDCVSEQRRPLTDGESGLRVVRILEAGTESLRQGGIAMDLVTR
;
A
#
# COMPACT_ATOMS: atom_id res chain seq x y z
N MET A 1 -4.15 -9.74 -20.13
CA MET A 1 -4.37 -8.45 -19.45
C MET A 1 -3.98 -7.22 -20.29
N ARG A 2 -2.90 -7.25 -21.10
CA ARG A 2 -2.62 -6.20 -22.11
C ARG A 2 -3.72 -5.99 -23.17
N THR A 3 -4.58 -6.98 -23.41
CA THR A 3 -5.67 -6.92 -24.38
C THR A 3 -6.93 -6.19 -23.88
N ALA A 4 -7.20 -6.17 -22.59
CA ALA A 4 -8.39 -5.51 -22.03
C ALA A 4 -8.31 -3.97 -22.08
N ASP A 5 -7.11 -3.40 -21.92
CA ASP A 5 -6.92 -1.95 -21.97
C ASP A 5 -6.95 -1.41 -23.43
N ARG A 6 -6.53 -2.22 -24.41
CA ARG A 6 -6.62 -1.83 -25.84
C ARG A 6 -8.05 -1.86 -26.38
N THR A 7 -8.88 -2.80 -25.91
CA THR A 7 -10.29 -2.86 -26.31
C THR A 7 -11.12 -1.74 -25.69
N GLY A 8 -10.84 -1.38 -24.41
CA GLY A 8 -11.50 -0.24 -23.76
C GLY A 8 -11.21 1.10 -24.44
N GLY A 9 -10.00 1.31 -24.93
CA GLY A 9 -9.62 2.53 -25.63
C GLY A 9 -10.18 2.62 -27.06
N ALA A 10 -10.34 1.51 -27.77
CA ALA A 10 -10.81 1.46 -29.15
C ALA A 10 -12.34 1.61 -29.30
N GLU A 11 -13.11 1.20 -28.27
CA GLU A 11 -14.58 1.20 -28.31
C GLU A 11 -15.22 2.22 -27.37
N GLY A 12 -14.42 3.08 -26.70
CA GLY A 12 -14.92 4.01 -25.69
C GLY A 12 -15.36 3.32 -24.40
N ALA A 13 -15.12 2.00 -24.26
CA ALA A 13 -15.40 1.26 -23.04
C ALA A 13 -14.44 1.68 -21.91
N ARG A 14 -14.99 1.87 -20.72
CA ARG A 14 -14.21 2.23 -19.52
C ARG A 14 -13.98 1.00 -18.67
N THR A 15 -12.73 0.77 -18.29
CA THR A 15 -12.36 -0.31 -17.37
C THR A 15 -12.27 0.24 -15.95
N HIS A 16 -12.71 -0.56 -14.98
CA HIS A 16 -12.63 -0.25 -13.55
C HIS A 16 -11.88 -1.38 -12.85
N GLY A 17 -10.80 -1.04 -12.15
CA GLY A 17 -10.06 -1.98 -11.31
C GLY A 17 -10.78 -2.21 -9.98
N GLY A 18 -10.80 -3.46 -9.49
CA GLY A 18 -11.47 -3.83 -8.24
C GLY A 18 -10.76 -3.40 -6.95
N HIS A 19 -9.94 -2.33 -6.98
CA HIS A 19 -9.18 -1.84 -5.82
C HIS A 19 -10.08 -1.01 -4.87
N THR A 20 -11.03 -1.69 -4.22
CA THR A 20 -12.06 -1.07 -3.38
C THR A 20 -11.51 -0.27 -2.20
N PHE A 21 -10.31 -0.59 -1.72
CA PHE A 21 -9.67 0.14 -0.62
C PHE A 21 -9.26 1.57 -0.99
N GLU A 22 -9.03 1.87 -2.24
CA GLU A 22 -8.73 3.24 -2.68
C GLU A 22 -9.88 4.22 -2.45
N TYR A 23 -11.11 3.72 -2.32
CA TYR A 23 -12.32 4.51 -2.02
C TYR A 23 -12.65 4.55 -0.52
N ASN A 24 -11.78 4.02 0.32
CA ASN A 24 -11.98 4.03 1.75
C ASN A 24 -11.65 5.42 2.31
N ALA A 25 -12.58 6.01 3.07
CA ALA A 25 -12.41 7.37 3.63
C ALA A 25 -11.15 7.53 4.48
N ALA A 26 -10.69 6.45 5.16
CA ALA A 26 -9.45 6.48 5.91
C ALA A 26 -8.22 6.53 4.97
N VAL A 27 -8.26 5.82 3.84
CA VAL A 27 -7.20 5.87 2.83
C VAL A 27 -7.14 7.25 2.18
N GLU A 28 -8.29 7.87 1.88
CA GLU A 28 -8.39 9.24 1.37
C GLU A 28 -7.84 10.26 2.36
N TYR A 29 -8.20 10.11 3.64
CA TYR A 29 -7.68 11.02 4.67
C TYR A 29 -6.16 10.96 4.80
N VAL A 30 -5.56 9.78 4.74
CA VAL A 30 -4.09 9.63 4.76
C VAL A 30 -3.47 10.21 3.48
N ASP A 31 -4.10 10.04 2.31
CA ASP A 31 -3.68 10.68 1.05
C ASP A 31 -3.68 12.21 1.18
N ASP A 32 -4.70 12.79 1.81
CA ASP A 32 -4.76 14.22 2.10
C ASP A 32 -3.64 14.69 3.03
N LEU A 33 -3.36 13.94 4.11
CA LEU A 33 -2.23 14.25 5.00
C LEU A 33 -0.90 14.26 4.25
N ILE A 34 -0.67 13.25 3.41
CA ILE A 34 0.56 13.14 2.61
C ILE A 34 0.64 14.28 1.58
N THR A 35 -0.46 14.58 0.89
CA THR A 35 -0.55 15.66 -0.10
C THR A 35 -0.26 17.02 0.52
N ARG A 36 -0.74 17.28 1.76
CA ARG A 36 -0.42 18.50 2.54
C ARG A 36 0.99 18.48 3.13
N ARG A 37 1.71 17.38 2.97
CA ARG A 37 3.04 17.17 3.54
C ARG A 37 3.06 17.21 5.08
N ASP A 38 1.97 16.86 5.75
CA ASP A 38 1.89 16.82 7.22
C ASP A 38 2.91 15.86 7.83
N PRO A 39 3.15 14.63 7.27
CA PRO A 39 4.19 13.74 7.74
C PRO A 39 5.63 14.24 7.46
N GLY A 40 5.79 15.28 6.65
CA GLY A 40 7.10 15.70 6.15
C GLY A 40 7.60 14.82 5.02
N GLN A 41 8.92 14.57 4.97
CA GLN A 41 9.49 13.58 4.06
C GLN A 41 9.11 12.19 4.54
N ILE A 42 8.49 11.39 3.66
CA ILE A 42 8.21 9.98 3.95
C ILE A 42 9.52 9.20 3.85
N TYR A 43 9.80 8.38 4.86
CA TYR A 43 10.96 7.50 4.88
C TYR A 43 10.59 6.12 4.40
N TYR A 44 9.50 5.55 4.96
CA TYR A 44 8.98 4.27 4.51
C TYR A 44 7.50 4.11 4.86
N ILE A 45 6.87 3.15 4.21
CA ILE A 45 5.52 2.69 4.51
C ILE A 45 5.59 1.19 4.79
N TYR A 46 4.95 0.73 5.88
CA TYR A 46 4.83 -0.68 6.20
C TYR A 46 3.37 -1.10 6.22
N LEU A 47 3.01 -2.09 5.40
CA LEU A 47 1.65 -2.61 5.26
C LEU A 47 1.61 -4.08 5.68
N GLN A 48 0.59 -4.42 6.45
CA GLN A 48 0.34 -5.78 6.94
C GLN A 48 -1.08 -6.20 6.61
N ARG A 49 -1.22 -7.34 5.93
CA ARG A 49 -2.50 -7.98 5.66
C ARG A 49 -2.41 -9.45 5.99
N LEU A 50 -2.79 -9.75 7.24
CA LEU A 50 -2.59 -11.05 7.85
C LEU A 50 -3.94 -11.59 8.33
N ASN A 51 -4.16 -12.88 8.19
CA ASN A 51 -5.36 -13.53 8.66
C ASN A 51 -5.20 -15.05 8.62
N LEU A 52 -5.69 -15.77 9.61
CA LEU A 52 -5.97 -17.20 9.48
C LEU A 52 -7.27 -17.36 8.69
N GLY A 53 -7.17 -17.39 7.39
CA GLY A 53 -8.31 -17.32 6.47
C GLY A 53 -8.43 -18.53 5.54
N VAL A 54 -9.14 -18.33 4.44
CA VAL A 54 -9.28 -19.34 3.40
C VAL A 54 -7.97 -19.45 2.63
N VAL A 55 -7.29 -20.59 2.80
CA VAL A 55 -6.11 -20.94 2.01
C VAL A 55 -6.55 -21.30 0.58
N ARG A 56 -6.01 -20.60 -0.41
CA ARG A 56 -6.35 -20.85 -1.82
C ARG A 56 -5.38 -21.86 -2.43
N ARG A 57 -5.83 -22.53 -3.50
CA ARG A 57 -5.00 -23.48 -4.28
C ARG A 57 -4.64 -22.97 -5.66
N ASP A 58 -5.31 -21.92 -6.11
CA ASP A 58 -5.20 -21.35 -7.45
C ASP A 58 -4.27 -20.13 -7.52
N VAL A 59 -4.02 -19.48 -6.38
CA VAL A 59 -3.12 -18.33 -6.24
C VAL A 59 -2.42 -18.37 -4.90
N ASN A 60 -1.24 -17.75 -4.79
CA ASN A 60 -0.52 -17.58 -3.53
C ASN A 60 -0.98 -16.35 -2.73
N ALA A 61 -0.44 -16.17 -1.53
CA ALA A 61 -0.78 -15.04 -0.65
C ALA A 61 -0.44 -13.69 -1.29
N LEU A 62 0.63 -13.59 -2.12
CA LEU A 62 1.01 -12.38 -2.84
C LEU A 62 -0.15 -11.92 -3.75
N TRP A 63 -0.61 -12.75 -4.66
CA TRP A 63 -1.67 -12.41 -5.61
C TRP A 63 -3.05 -12.24 -4.95
N ASN A 64 -3.27 -12.93 -3.84
CA ASN A 64 -4.56 -12.88 -3.15
C ASN A 64 -4.71 -11.63 -2.27
N LEU A 65 -3.65 -11.20 -1.59
CA LEU A 65 -3.74 -10.19 -0.55
C LEU A 65 -3.06 -8.86 -0.91
N ALA A 66 -1.86 -8.91 -1.52
CA ALA A 66 -1.05 -7.72 -1.77
C ALA A 66 -1.61 -6.71 -2.80
N PRO A 67 -2.50 -7.04 -3.75
CA PRO A 67 -3.01 -6.07 -4.72
C PRO A 67 -3.57 -4.80 -4.09
N HIS A 68 -4.29 -4.95 -2.96
CA HIS A 68 -4.88 -3.82 -2.25
C HIS A 68 -3.82 -2.91 -1.60
N ASP A 69 -2.79 -3.53 -1.01
CA ASP A 69 -1.74 -2.80 -0.30
C ASP A 69 -0.80 -2.10 -1.29
N ILE A 70 -0.52 -2.75 -2.43
CA ILE A 70 0.21 -2.13 -3.54
C ILE A 70 -0.55 -0.92 -4.08
N SER A 71 -1.87 -1.04 -4.32
CA SER A 71 -2.67 0.06 -4.85
C SER A 71 -2.71 1.26 -3.89
N ILE A 72 -2.84 1.03 -2.59
CA ILE A 72 -2.78 2.06 -1.56
C ILE A 72 -1.41 2.77 -1.57
N ALA A 73 -0.32 2.02 -1.61
CA ALA A 73 1.03 2.58 -1.62
C ALA A 73 1.28 3.44 -2.87
N LEU A 74 0.89 2.97 -4.05
CA LEU A 74 0.99 3.74 -5.31
C LEU A 74 0.16 5.02 -5.30
N ARG A 75 -1.06 4.96 -4.72
CA ARG A 75 -1.92 6.14 -4.54
C ARG A 75 -1.26 7.19 -3.65
N TRP A 76 -0.73 6.77 -2.50
CA TRP A 76 -0.16 7.70 -1.53
C TRP A 76 1.17 8.31 -1.98
N LEU A 77 2.02 7.52 -2.63
CA LEU A 77 3.33 8.01 -3.10
C LEU A 77 3.25 8.71 -4.47
N LYS A 78 2.21 8.44 -5.27
CA LYS A 78 2.02 9.01 -6.64
C LYS A 78 3.23 8.77 -7.55
N LYS A 79 3.94 7.66 -7.34
CA LYS A 79 5.16 7.25 -8.03
C LYS A 79 5.14 5.76 -8.35
N GLU A 80 6.00 5.37 -9.29
CA GLU A 80 6.28 3.96 -9.58
C GLU A 80 7.53 3.52 -8.80
N PRO A 81 7.56 2.30 -8.24
CA PRO A 81 8.79 1.75 -7.70
C PRO A 81 9.78 1.46 -8.83
N VAL A 82 11.06 1.61 -8.54
CA VAL A 82 12.15 1.28 -9.47
C VAL A 82 12.61 -0.16 -9.32
N ARG A 83 12.36 -0.76 -8.15
CA ARG A 83 12.79 -2.13 -7.83
C ARG A 83 11.78 -2.84 -6.95
N VAL A 84 11.65 -4.16 -7.15
CA VAL A 84 10.78 -5.06 -6.39
C VAL A 84 11.59 -6.25 -5.92
N CYS A 85 11.47 -6.61 -4.63
CA CYS A 85 12.03 -7.82 -4.06
C CYS A 85 10.93 -8.57 -3.29
N ALA A 86 10.83 -9.88 -3.45
CA ALA A 86 9.84 -10.69 -2.73
C ALA A 86 10.46 -11.97 -2.18
N ARG A 87 10.16 -12.28 -0.91
CA ARG A 87 10.49 -13.56 -0.27
C ARG A 87 9.22 -14.23 0.23
N GLY A 88 9.07 -15.51 -0.10
CA GLY A 88 7.89 -16.29 0.25
C GLY A 88 8.24 -17.60 0.93
N TYR A 89 7.26 -18.12 1.67
CA TYR A 89 7.39 -19.39 2.40
C TYR A 89 6.14 -20.24 2.17
N THR A 90 6.34 -21.54 2.03
CA THR A 90 5.31 -22.55 1.73
C THR A 90 5.22 -23.51 2.90
N TYR A 91 4.32 -23.27 3.84
CA TYR A 91 4.11 -24.14 5.01
C TYR A 91 2.95 -25.12 4.85
N LEU A 92 1.92 -24.73 4.11
CA LEU A 92 0.69 -25.52 3.97
C LEU A 92 0.64 -26.29 2.66
N GLN A 93 1.14 -25.74 1.58
CA GLN A 93 1.07 -26.33 0.25
C GLN A 93 2.40 -26.14 -0.48
N ALA A 94 2.94 -27.23 -1.02
CA ALA A 94 4.17 -27.15 -1.80
C ALA A 94 4.00 -26.25 -3.04
N GLY A 95 4.89 -25.28 -3.22
CA GLY A 95 4.89 -24.39 -4.38
C GLY A 95 3.84 -23.28 -4.40
N VAL A 96 3.08 -23.09 -3.29
CA VAL A 96 2.13 -21.98 -3.12
C VAL A 96 2.49 -21.25 -1.84
N GLU A 97 3.00 -20.03 -1.95
CA GLU A 97 3.47 -19.23 -0.81
C GLU A 97 2.28 -18.80 0.06
N ASP A 98 2.33 -19.20 1.34
CA ASP A 98 1.34 -18.85 2.37
C ASP A 98 1.68 -17.53 3.05
N VAL A 99 2.97 -17.20 3.08
CA VAL A 99 3.54 -15.99 3.68
C VAL A 99 4.45 -15.34 2.68
N VAL A 100 4.27 -14.04 2.42
CA VAL A 100 5.13 -13.28 1.52
C VAL A 100 5.47 -11.93 2.13
N TYR A 101 6.75 -11.58 2.03
CA TYR A 101 7.30 -10.25 2.26
C TYR A 101 7.66 -9.66 0.89
N LEU A 102 7.10 -8.50 0.59
CA LEU A 102 7.33 -7.77 -0.66
C LEU A 102 7.89 -6.40 -0.32
N ASP A 103 9.04 -6.07 -0.88
CA ASP A 103 9.70 -4.79 -0.74
C ASP A 103 9.67 -4.04 -2.07
N LEU A 104 9.27 -2.78 -2.03
CA LEU A 104 9.28 -1.85 -3.16
C LEU A 104 10.24 -0.71 -2.85
N GLU A 105 11.18 -0.44 -3.76
CA GLU A 105 12.12 0.67 -3.65
C GLU A 105 11.75 1.76 -4.66
N PHE A 106 11.81 3.02 -4.24
CA PHE A 106 11.53 4.19 -5.06
C PHE A 106 12.81 5.01 -5.30
N ASP A 107 12.81 5.79 -6.38
CA ASP A 107 13.96 6.57 -6.84
C ASP A 107 14.45 7.64 -5.84
N ASP A 108 13.58 8.12 -4.96
CA ASP A 108 13.87 9.10 -3.90
C ASP A 108 14.29 8.46 -2.57
N GLY A 109 14.50 7.15 -2.54
CA GLY A 109 14.93 6.39 -1.36
C GLY A 109 13.79 6.06 -0.40
N VAL A 110 12.53 6.30 -0.77
CA VAL A 110 11.38 5.78 -0.04
C VAL A 110 11.30 4.27 -0.23
N ALA A 111 11.01 3.53 0.83
CA ALA A 111 10.76 2.10 0.79
C ALA A 111 9.32 1.77 1.20
N VAL A 112 8.75 0.73 0.57
CA VAL A 112 7.46 0.18 0.98
C VAL A 112 7.64 -1.30 1.28
N HIS A 113 7.26 -1.70 2.49
CA HIS A 113 7.32 -3.08 2.97
C HIS A 113 5.90 -3.62 3.10
N ILE A 114 5.60 -4.71 2.43
CA ILE A 114 4.28 -5.35 2.45
C ILE A 114 4.44 -6.77 2.98
N HIS A 115 3.77 -7.08 4.09
CA HIS A 115 3.71 -8.43 4.65
C HIS A 115 2.29 -8.97 4.48
N VAL A 116 2.16 -10.03 3.71
CA VAL A 116 0.89 -10.75 3.51
C VAL A 116 1.02 -12.18 3.97
N SER A 117 0.00 -12.66 4.68
CA SER A 117 0.01 -14.03 5.22
C SER A 117 -1.40 -14.57 5.42
N TRP A 118 -1.57 -15.86 5.12
CA TRP A 118 -2.75 -16.63 5.54
C TRP A 118 -2.58 -17.26 6.93
N LEU A 119 -1.38 -17.15 7.51
CA LEU A 119 -0.99 -17.81 8.76
C LEU A 119 -0.74 -16.77 9.85
N ASP A 120 -1.82 -16.21 10.38
CA ASP A 120 -1.75 -15.30 11.53
C ASP A 120 -3.00 -15.52 12.41
N PRO A 121 -2.85 -15.59 13.75
CA PRO A 121 -3.99 -15.82 14.65
C PRO A 121 -5.00 -14.67 14.65
N GLY A 122 -4.56 -13.46 14.28
CA GLY A 122 -5.38 -12.26 14.24
C GLY A 122 -5.67 -11.80 12.81
N LYS A 123 -6.80 -11.09 12.63
CA LYS A 123 -7.06 -10.34 11.40
C LYS A 123 -6.38 -8.99 11.48
N VAL A 124 -5.23 -8.85 10.81
CA VAL A 124 -4.45 -7.61 10.77
C VAL A 124 -4.62 -6.97 9.39
N ARG A 125 -4.98 -5.68 9.36
CA ARG A 125 -5.01 -4.83 8.17
C ARG A 125 -4.49 -3.47 8.57
N ARG A 126 -3.19 -3.37 8.71
CA ARG A 126 -2.54 -2.22 9.32
C ARG A 126 -1.49 -1.65 8.40
N THR A 127 -1.49 -0.32 8.26
CA THR A 127 -0.49 0.43 7.53
C THR A 127 0.13 1.47 8.43
N THR A 128 1.45 1.57 8.41
CA THR A 128 2.21 2.59 9.12
C THR A 128 2.99 3.42 8.11
N VAL A 129 2.75 4.73 8.12
CA VAL A 129 3.52 5.71 7.35
C VAL A 129 4.48 6.40 8.31
N VAL A 130 5.77 6.32 8.02
CA VAL A 130 6.82 6.95 8.82
C VAL A 130 7.39 8.13 8.05
N GLY A 131 7.17 9.31 8.60
CA GLY A 131 7.66 10.57 8.04
C GLY A 131 8.61 11.30 8.97
N SER A 132 9.29 12.33 8.46
CA SER A 132 10.26 13.11 9.21
C SER A 132 9.64 13.97 10.32
N ARG A 133 8.35 14.33 10.20
CA ARG A 133 7.64 15.16 11.18
C ARG A 133 6.57 14.43 11.94
N LYS A 134 5.81 13.57 11.26
CA LYS A 134 4.71 12.80 11.87
C LYS A 134 4.71 11.36 11.37
N MET A 135 4.13 10.49 12.17
CA MET A 135 3.86 9.11 11.80
C MET A 135 2.35 8.87 11.80
N VAL A 136 1.88 8.07 10.86
CA VAL A 136 0.45 7.77 10.73
C VAL A 136 0.26 6.27 10.76
N VAL A 137 -0.67 5.79 11.58
CA VAL A 137 -1.12 4.40 11.58
C VAL A 137 -2.56 4.36 11.10
N TYR A 138 -2.79 3.62 10.03
CA TYR A 138 -4.12 3.22 9.58
C TYR A 138 -4.35 1.76 9.93
N ASP A 139 -5.40 1.45 10.68
CA ASP A 139 -5.80 0.10 11.07
C ASP A 139 -7.26 -0.14 10.69
N ASP A 140 -7.47 -0.86 9.56
CA ASP A 140 -8.80 -1.17 9.05
C ASP A 140 -9.57 -2.15 9.96
N ALA A 141 -8.89 -2.92 10.77
CA ALA A 141 -9.52 -3.85 11.71
C ALA A 141 -9.93 -3.18 13.04
N SER A 142 -9.40 -1.99 13.34
CA SER A 142 -9.73 -1.29 14.59
C SER A 142 -11.19 -0.80 14.60
N THR A 143 -11.87 -1.01 15.72
CA THR A 143 -13.22 -0.49 15.99
C THR A 143 -13.22 0.83 16.72
N GLU A 144 -12.09 1.20 17.34
CA GLU A 144 -11.97 2.42 18.14
C GLU A 144 -11.43 3.59 17.32
N ALA A 145 -10.32 3.36 16.62
CA ALA A 145 -9.66 4.40 15.84
C ALA A 145 -9.04 3.81 14.58
N LYS A 146 -9.62 4.12 13.42
CA LYS A 146 -9.10 3.69 12.12
C LYS A 146 -7.77 4.37 11.79
N ILE A 147 -7.58 5.62 12.21
CA ILE A 147 -6.38 6.39 11.96
C ILE A 147 -5.86 6.97 13.27
N GLN A 148 -4.57 6.83 13.48
CA GLN A 148 -3.84 7.46 14.58
C GLN A 148 -2.68 8.27 13.98
N VAL A 149 -2.64 9.55 14.29
CA VAL A 149 -1.54 10.44 13.91
C VAL A 149 -0.69 10.70 15.13
N PHE A 150 0.60 10.40 15.01
CA PHE A 150 1.59 10.63 16.04
C PHE A 150 2.42 11.85 15.65
N ASP A 151 2.42 12.88 16.49
CA ASP A 151 3.27 14.06 16.33
C ASP A 151 4.69 13.72 16.81
N LYS A 152 5.33 12.82 16.06
CA LYS A 152 6.69 12.32 16.30
C LYS A 152 7.40 12.23 14.98
N GLY A 153 8.58 12.78 14.92
CA GLY A 153 9.43 12.77 13.75
C GLY A 153 10.91 12.63 14.11
N ILE A 154 11.74 12.46 13.11
CA ILE A 154 13.20 12.40 13.25
C ILE A 154 13.78 13.41 12.28
N ASP A 155 14.38 14.48 12.80
CA ASP A 155 15.16 15.41 12.00
C ASP A 155 16.48 14.76 11.60
N ARG A 156 16.75 14.76 10.30
CA ARG A 156 18.01 14.22 9.76
C ARG A 156 19.19 15.18 9.88
N GLU A 157 18.95 16.46 10.18
CA GLU A 157 20.02 17.42 10.35
C GLU A 157 20.65 17.28 11.75
N PRO A 158 21.93 16.88 11.82
CA PRO A 158 22.63 16.85 13.10
C PRO A 158 22.69 18.27 13.66
N VAL A 159 22.27 18.45 14.90
CA VAL A 159 22.53 19.72 15.60
C VAL A 159 24.05 19.91 15.67
N ALA A 160 24.55 20.97 15.06
CA ALA A 160 25.99 21.24 15.02
C ALA A 160 26.57 21.27 16.44
N GLY A 161 27.53 20.36 16.71
CA GLY A 161 28.19 20.24 18.02
C GLY A 161 27.53 19.28 19.01
N ALA A 162 26.41 18.62 18.67
CA ALA A 162 25.84 17.58 19.50
C ALA A 162 26.61 16.26 19.37
N PRO A 163 26.79 15.48 20.45
CA PRO A 163 27.32 14.12 20.35
C PRO A 163 26.45 13.26 19.41
N ALA A 164 27.06 12.33 18.67
CA ALA A 164 26.37 11.52 17.66
C ALA A 164 25.10 10.77 18.15
N TYR A 165 24.99 10.53 19.47
CA TYR A 165 23.82 9.94 20.10
C TYR A 165 22.75 10.94 20.56
N ALA A 166 23.07 12.24 20.62
CA ALA A 166 22.15 13.30 21.05
C ALA A 166 21.37 13.94 19.87
N SER A 167 21.68 13.53 18.64
CA SER A 167 20.99 14.01 17.41
C SER A 167 19.63 13.30 17.16
N LEU A 168 19.30 12.31 17.95
CA LEU A 168 17.95 11.74 17.99
C LEU A 168 17.13 12.60 18.96
N GLY A 169 16.40 13.58 18.44
CA GLY A 169 15.68 14.58 19.19
C GLY A 169 14.88 14.02 20.39
N GLU A 170 14.70 14.84 21.41
CA GLU A 170 13.90 14.48 22.59
C GLU A 170 12.49 14.07 22.15
N PHE A 171 12.17 12.81 22.39
CA PHE A 171 10.87 12.21 22.08
C PHE A 171 9.84 12.60 23.12
N ASP A 172 9.31 13.81 23.08
CA ASP A 172 8.34 14.23 24.08
C ASP A 172 7.16 15.04 23.53
N SER A 173 6.38 14.42 22.63
CA SER A 173 5.01 14.90 22.40
C SER A 173 4.07 13.79 21.96
N PHE A 174 3.11 13.46 22.81
CA PHE A 174 2.04 12.50 22.56
C PHE A 174 0.78 13.21 22.07
N GLY A 175 0.75 13.63 20.80
CA GLY A 175 -0.49 14.03 20.16
C GLY A 175 -1.11 12.80 19.47
N LYS A 176 -2.17 12.22 20.04
CA LYS A 176 -3.00 11.23 19.33
C LYS A 176 -4.24 11.94 18.79
N PHE A 177 -4.39 11.97 17.48
CA PHE A 177 -5.65 12.32 16.85
C PHE A 177 -6.34 11.02 16.42
N GLN A 178 -7.60 10.81 16.85
CA GLN A 178 -8.36 9.61 16.53
C GLN A 178 -9.51 9.98 15.59
N LEU A 179 -9.57 9.31 14.45
CA LEU A 179 -10.71 9.36 13.54
C LEU A 179 -11.45 8.03 13.59
N THR A 180 -12.72 8.07 13.94
CA THR A 180 -13.63 6.92 13.82
C THR A 180 -14.29 6.93 12.45
N GLN A 181 -14.14 5.85 11.71
CA GLN A 181 -14.83 5.65 10.44
C GLN A 181 -16.29 5.27 10.69
N ARG A 182 -17.23 5.88 9.97
CA ARG A 182 -18.65 5.50 10.01
C ARG A 182 -18.90 4.33 9.06
N ALA A 183 -19.80 3.42 9.43
CA ALA A 183 -20.23 2.31 8.59
C ALA A 183 -20.96 2.85 7.33
N GLY A 184 -20.57 2.37 6.14
CA GLY A 184 -21.23 2.76 4.87
C GLY A 184 -20.31 2.84 3.66
N ASP A 185 -18.99 2.88 3.85
CA ASP A 185 -18.02 3.19 2.79
C ASP A 185 -17.83 2.11 1.71
N LEU A 186 -18.37 0.90 1.91
CA LEU A 186 -18.27 -0.21 0.95
C LEU A 186 -19.08 -0.04 -0.34
N LEU A 187 -19.97 0.95 -0.42
CA LEU A 187 -20.78 1.24 -1.61
C LEU A 187 -20.12 2.25 -2.55
N ILE A 188 -19.11 2.97 -2.11
CA ILE A 188 -18.46 4.07 -2.84
C ILE A 188 -17.88 3.65 -4.19
N PRO A 189 -17.16 2.50 -4.32
CA PRO A 189 -16.58 2.11 -5.61
C PRO A 189 -17.60 1.96 -6.73
N LYS A 190 -18.79 1.44 -6.39
CA LYS A 190 -19.88 1.23 -7.35
C LYS A 190 -20.50 2.56 -7.79
N ILE A 191 -20.64 3.50 -6.88
CA ILE A 191 -21.15 4.85 -7.14
C ILE A 191 -20.14 5.58 -8.03
N ASP A 192 -18.84 5.58 -7.70
CA ASP A 192 -17.81 6.22 -8.52
C ASP A 192 -17.80 5.68 -9.95
N PHE A 193 -17.96 4.36 -10.15
CA PHE A 193 -18.03 3.79 -11.49
C PHE A 193 -19.24 4.32 -12.28
N VAL A 194 -20.43 4.36 -11.67
CA VAL A 194 -21.65 4.90 -12.30
C VAL A 194 -21.48 6.38 -12.64
N ASP A 195 -20.94 7.18 -11.72
CA ASP A 195 -20.67 8.59 -11.93
C ASP A 195 -19.63 8.81 -13.03
N CYS A 196 -18.57 8.02 -13.08
CA CYS A 196 -17.58 8.07 -14.14
C CYS A 196 -18.17 7.77 -15.52
N VAL A 197 -19.13 6.86 -15.61
CA VAL A 197 -19.84 6.57 -16.88
C VAL A 197 -20.76 7.73 -17.26
N SER A 198 -21.56 8.25 -16.32
CA SER A 198 -22.54 9.33 -16.58
C SER A 198 -21.85 10.67 -16.86
N GLU A 199 -20.78 11.01 -16.15
CA GLU A 199 -20.01 12.25 -16.28
C GLU A 199 -18.89 12.18 -17.31
N GLN A 200 -18.71 11.03 -17.94
CA GLN A 200 -17.62 10.76 -18.89
C GLN A 200 -16.21 11.04 -18.33
N ARG A 201 -16.01 10.91 -17.04
CA ARG A 201 -14.70 11.06 -16.36
C ARG A 201 -13.99 9.73 -16.20
N ARG A 202 -12.69 9.77 -16.00
CA ARG A 202 -11.86 8.60 -15.73
C ARG A 202 -12.08 8.13 -14.29
N PRO A 203 -12.33 6.82 -14.03
CA PRO A 203 -12.43 6.31 -12.65
C PRO A 203 -11.07 6.36 -11.94
N LEU A 204 -11.09 6.46 -10.62
CA LEU A 204 -9.90 6.46 -9.78
C LEU A 204 -9.08 5.18 -9.97
N THR A 205 -9.77 4.03 -10.06
CA THR A 205 -9.17 2.70 -10.26
C THR A 205 -9.43 2.21 -11.69
N ASP A 206 -8.83 2.86 -12.66
CA ASP A 206 -8.97 2.48 -14.07
C ASP A 206 -8.06 1.29 -14.47
N GLY A 207 -8.08 0.93 -15.77
CA GLY A 207 -7.27 -0.16 -16.32
C GLY A 207 -5.77 0.08 -16.18
N GLU A 208 -5.33 1.35 -16.26
CA GLU A 208 -3.91 1.70 -16.11
C GLU A 208 -3.45 1.53 -14.65
N SER A 209 -4.24 1.97 -13.67
CA SER A 209 -3.96 1.74 -12.26
C SER A 209 -3.88 0.23 -11.94
N GLY A 210 -4.81 -0.57 -12.49
CA GLY A 210 -4.77 -2.02 -12.37
C GLY A 210 -3.52 -2.65 -13.01
N LEU A 211 -3.09 -2.16 -14.19
CA LEU A 211 -1.90 -2.63 -14.86
C LEU A 211 -0.62 -2.38 -14.04
N ARG A 212 -0.54 -1.23 -13.37
CA ARG A 212 0.59 -0.89 -12.49
C ARG A 212 0.72 -1.91 -11.35
N VAL A 213 -0.38 -2.24 -10.70
CA VAL A 213 -0.40 -3.25 -9.63
C VAL A 213 0.05 -4.62 -10.15
N VAL A 214 -0.45 -5.03 -11.32
CA VAL A 214 -0.08 -6.33 -11.93
C VAL A 214 1.39 -6.41 -12.28
N ARG A 215 2.00 -5.35 -12.81
CA ARG A 215 3.45 -5.31 -13.10
C ARG A 215 4.29 -5.56 -11.85
N ILE A 216 3.89 -4.99 -10.72
CA ILE A 216 4.57 -5.21 -9.44
C ILE A 216 4.39 -6.67 -8.97
N LEU A 217 3.18 -7.22 -9.10
CA LEU A 217 2.91 -8.63 -8.74
C LEU A 217 3.69 -9.61 -9.62
N GLU A 218 3.81 -9.34 -10.93
CA GLU A 218 4.61 -10.14 -11.86
C GLU A 218 6.10 -10.10 -11.49
N ALA A 219 6.64 -8.90 -11.21
CA ALA A 219 8.02 -8.74 -10.76
C ALA A 219 8.27 -9.42 -9.41
N GLY A 220 7.33 -9.29 -8.45
CA GLY A 220 7.37 -10.00 -7.17
C GLY A 220 7.34 -11.53 -7.35
N THR A 221 6.53 -12.04 -8.29
CA THR A 221 6.48 -13.47 -8.61
C THR A 221 7.82 -13.96 -9.17
N GLU A 222 8.44 -13.17 -10.06
CA GLU A 222 9.74 -13.52 -10.60
C GLU A 222 10.83 -13.48 -9.52
N SER A 223 10.78 -12.50 -8.62
CA SER A 223 11.67 -12.44 -7.45
C SER A 223 11.52 -13.68 -6.55
N LEU A 224 10.28 -14.11 -6.27
CA LEU A 224 10.03 -15.36 -5.51
C LEU A 224 10.67 -16.57 -6.18
N ARG A 225 10.53 -16.73 -7.50
CA ARG A 225 11.12 -17.84 -8.26
C ARG A 225 12.63 -17.84 -8.21
N GLN A 226 13.25 -16.66 -8.11
CA GLN A 226 14.69 -16.48 -8.03
C GLN A 226 15.21 -16.42 -6.59
N GLY A 227 14.42 -16.84 -5.60
CA GLY A 227 14.83 -16.91 -4.20
C GLY A 227 15.00 -15.56 -3.51
N GLY A 228 14.30 -14.53 -4.00
CA GLY A 228 14.28 -13.19 -3.41
C GLY A 228 15.32 -12.23 -4.01
N ILE A 229 15.72 -12.44 -5.26
CA ILE A 229 16.54 -11.47 -5.99
C ILE A 229 15.68 -10.26 -6.37
N ALA A 230 16.22 -9.06 -6.20
CA ALA A 230 15.54 -7.83 -6.58
C ALA A 230 15.38 -7.72 -8.10
N MET A 231 14.17 -7.36 -8.55
CA MET A 231 13.81 -7.17 -9.94
C MET A 231 13.69 -5.68 -10.24
N ASP A 232 14.43 -5.20 -11.24
CA ASP A 232 14.31 -3.82 -11.70
C ASP A 232 13.00 -3.65 -12.50
N LEU A 233 12.23 -2.62 -12.15
CA LEU A 233 11.06 -2.20 -12.92
C LEU A 233 11.51 -1.15 -13.93
N VAL A 234 11.62 -1.55 -15.20
CA VAL A 234 11.89 -0.62 -16.28
C VAL A 234 10.68 0.28 -16.48
N THR A 235 10.78 1.55 -16.10
CA THR A 235 9.82 2.59 -16.47
C THR A 235 9.86 2.78 -17.99
N ARG A 236 8.84 2.29 -18.69
CA ARG A 236 8.63 2.56 -20.12
C ARG A 236 7.70 3.74 -20.30
#